data_7607f5de5d5e003aa3a0383f0485dc11
#
_entry.id   7607f5de5d5e003aa3a0383f0485dc11
#
_cell.length_a   1.000
_cell.length_b   1.000
_cell.length_c   1.000
_cell.angle_alpha   90.00
_cell.angle_beta   90.00
_cell.angle_gamma   90.00
#
_symmetry.space_group_name_H-M   'P 1'
#
loop_
_entity.id
_entity.type
_entity.pdbx_description
1 polymer ?
#
loop_
_entity_poly.entity_id
_entity_poly.type
_entity_poly.pdbx_seq_one_letter_code
_entity_poly.pdbx_strand_id
1 'polypeptide(L)'
;MSKLIIMKLGGSAISDKSRPLSYREDWVRKLGTLLNREFRSGSRFILIHGGGSFAHPIALAYGLSRYRDYDQLIGVSLTSAVLNYLSMKITLTLASIGLSIYPLRTGSIYVIKDGKPHLLIGPTHLMELIERNTIPMLYGDVVISDDGFSIISGDDIMLDLGSRLRPSASIFLTDVPGILDANGNIIRRLTRSSVINERDVHHIDVTGGS
;
A
#
# COMPACT_ATOMS: atom_id res chain seq x y z
N MET A 1 -16.63 -5.60 19.96
CA MET A 1 -15.26 -5.67 19.40
C MET A 1 -15.04 -4.50 18.46
N SER A 2 -13.91 -3.82 18.56
CA SER A 2 -13.55 -2.73 17.64
C SER A 2 -13.41 -3.29 16.20
N LYS A 3 -13.92 -2.56 15.21
CA LYS A 3 -13.77 -2.95 13.78
C LYS A 3 -12.36 -2.68 13.34
N LEU A 4 -11.60 -3.71 12.95
CA LEU A 4 -10.33 -3.55 12.26
C LEU A 4 -10.60 -3.31 10.77
N ILE A 5 -10.01 -2.28 10.20
CA ILE A 5 -10.09 -1.91 8.79
C ILE A 5 -8.66 -1.79 8.26
N ILE A 6 -8.35 -2.49 7.18
CA ILE A 6 -7.10 -2.28 6.45
C ILE A 6 -7.41 -1.39 5.24
N MET A 7 -6.68 -0.30 5.08
CA MET A 7 -6.95 0.68 4.03
C MET A 7 -5.69 0.95 3.21
N LYS A 8 -5.80 0.76 1.90
CA LYS A 8 -4.75 1.13 0.94
C LYS A 8 -5.00 2.52 0.36
N LEU A 9 -4.01 3.38 0.52
CA LEU A 9 -3.92 4.68 -0.15
C LEU A 9 -3.18 4.48 -1.47
N GLY A 10 -3.90 4.39 -2.57
CA GLY A 10 -3.30 4.21 -3.89
C GLY A 10 -2.32 5.33 -4.23
N GLY A 11 -1.21 4.99 -4.89
CA GLY A 11 -0.20 5.99 -5.25
C GLY A 11 -0.77 7.15 -6.07
N SER A 12 -1.69 6.88 -6.97
CA SER A 12 -2.41 7.89 -7.78
C SER A 12 -3.39 8.76 -6.97
N ALA A 13 -3.93 8.24 -5.86
CA ALA A 13 -4.78 9.02 -4.99
C ALA A 13 -3.98 10.05 -4.17
N ILE A 14 -2.77 9.68 -3.72
CA ILE A 14 -1.92 10.50 -2.84
C ILE A 14 -0.87 11.32 -3.58
N SER A 15 -0.68 11.10 -4.89
CA SER A 15 0.29 11.82 -5.72
C SER A 15 -0.23 12.07 -7.12
N ASP A 16 0.35 13.03 -7.81
CA ASP A 16 0.09 13.30 -9.23
C ASP A 16 1.18 12.63 -10.08
N LYS A 17 0.81 11.62 -10.85
CA LYS A 17 1.76 10.86 -11.68
C LYS A 17 2.45 11.70 -12.75
N SER A 18 1.87 12.82 -13.16
CA SER A 18 2.48 13.75 -14.14
C SER A 18 3.62 14.58 -13.56
N ARG A 19 3.79 14.61 -12.26
CA ARG A 19 4.81 15.42 -11.55
C ARG A 19 5.63 14.56 -10.60
N PRO A 20 6.93 14.39 -10.80
CA PRO A 20 7.78 13.68 -9.86
C PRO A 20 7.67 14.26 -8.44
N LEU A 21 7.70 13.38 -7.45
CA LEU A 21 7.65 13.71 -6.02
C LEU A 21 6.46 14.61 -5.60
N SER A 22 5.39 14.61 -6.36
CA SER A 22 4.20 15.39 -6.01
C SER A 22 3.43 14.69 -4.87
N TYR A 23 3.01 15.46 -3.90
CA TYR A 23 2.25 14.96 -2.77
C TYR A 23 0.93 15.73 -2.64
N ARG A 24 -0.18 15.02 -2.61
CA ARG A 24 -1.52 15.62 -2.47
C ARG A 24 -1.89 15.78 -1.00
N GLU A 25 -1.21 16.71 -0.32
CA GLU A 25 -1.37 16.92 1.12
C GLU A 25 -2.83 17.21 1.52
N ASP A 26 -3.51 18.09 0.79
CA ASP A 26 -4.91 18.47 1.09
C ASP A 26 -5.85 17.25 1.01
N TRP A 27 -5.60 16.35 0.05
CA TRP A 27 -6.38 15.13 -0.07
C TRP A 27 -6.14 14.20 1.12
N VAL A 28 -4.88 14.00 1.51
CA VAL A 28 -4.53 13.18 2.68
C VAL A 28 -5.08 13.80 3.97
N ARG A 29 -5.05 15.12 4.10
CA ARG A 29 -5.63 15.86 5.23
C ARG A 29 -7.15 15.67 5.33
N LYS A 30 -7.86 15.77 4.22
CA LYS A 30 -9.32 15.52 4.16
C LYS A 30 -9.65 14.07 4.55
N LEU A 31 -8.95 13.11 3.99
CA LEU A 31 -9.10 11.70 4.36
C LEU A 31 -8.82 11.50 5.86
N GLY A 32 -7.72 12.07 6.36
CA GLY A 32 -7.34 11.96 7.75
C GLY A 32 -8.40 12.52 8.71
N THR A 33 -9.10 13.58 8.34
CA THR A 33 -10.22 14.10 9.14
C THR A 33 -11.35 13.07 9.28
N LEU A 34 -11.66 12.34 8.19
CA LEU A 34 -12.64 11.26 8.22
C LEU A 34 -12.14 10.08 9.06
N LEU A 35 -10.88 9.69 8.88
CA LEU A 35 -10.27 8.61 9.66
C LEU A 35 -10.25 8.95 11.17
N ASN A 36 -9.95 10.19 11.55
CA ASN A 36 -9.91 10.61 12.93
C ASN A 36 -11.30 10.50 13.59
N ARG A 37 -12.36 10.86 12.87
CA ARG A 37 -13.73 10.68 13.35
C ARG A 37 -14.05 9.21 13.61
N GLU A 38 -13.74 8.33 12.64
CA GLU A 38 -14.01 6.90 12.76
C GLU A 38 -13.10 6.23 13.82
N PHE A 39 -11.86 6.69 13.95
CA PHE A 39 -10.94 6.22 14.99
C PHE A 39 -11.45 6.54 16.38
N ARG A 40 -11.96 7.76 16.59
CA ARG A 40 -12.57 8.20 17.86
C ARG A 40 -13.88 7.45 18.17
N SER A 41 -14.60 6.98 17.16
CA SER A 41 -15.80 6.14 17.34
C SER A 41 -15.49 4.67 17.65
N GLY A 42 -14.20 4.30 17.72
CA GLY A 42 -13.75 2.96 18.12
C GLY A 42 -13.28 2.07 16.98
N SER A 43 -13.30 2.53 15.71
CA SER A 43 -12.68 1.81 14.61
C SER A 43 -11.16 1.78 14.75
N ARG A 44 -10.53 0.74 14.25
CA ARG A 44 -9.06 0.57 14.23
C ARG A 44 -8.59 0.41 12.81
N PHE A 45 -7.40 0.93 12.51
CA PHE A 45 -6.90 0.97 11.14
C PHE A 45 -5.48 0.43 11.05
N ILE A 46 -5.19 -0.19 9.90
CA ILE A 46 -3.86 -0.34 9.34
C ILE A 46 -3.88 0.41 8.01
N LEU A 47 -2.93 1.28 7.78
CA LEU A 47 -2.79 2.00 6.51
C LEU A 47 -1.67 1.39 5.68
N ILE A 48 -1.88 1.37 4.37
CA ILE A 48 -0.85 0.93 3.41
C ILE A 48 -0.84 1.96 2.29
N HIS A 49 0.30 2.56 1.96
CA HIS A 49 0.36 3.49 0.83
C HIS A 49 1.17 2.93 -0.36
N GLY A 50 0.81 3.37 -1.55
CA GLY A 50 1.55 3.08 -2.78
C GLY A 50 2.69 4.07 -3.01
N GLY A 51 3.57 3.78 -3.97
CA GLY A 51 4.73 4.61 -4.30
C GLY A 51 4.39 5.86 -5.13
N GLY A 52 3.36 5.81 -5.96
CA GLY A 52 2.91 6.91 -6.81
C GLY A 52 4.05 7.55 -7.62
N SER A 53 4.02 8.87 -7.76
CA SER A 53 5.05 9.66 -8.47
C SER A 53 6.42 9.71 -7.75
N PHE A 54 6.54 9.13 -6.57
CA PHE A 54 7.80 9.06 -5.82
C PHE A 54 8.65 7.86 -6.27
N ALA A 55 8.10 6.67 -6.26
CA ALA A 55 8.86 5.45 -6.46
C ALA A 55 8.82 4.90 -7.90
N HIS A 56 7.67 5.00 -8.57
CA HIS A 56 7.52 4.38 -9.90
C HIS A 56 8.52 4.90 -10.94
N PRO A 57 8.81 6.22 -11.06
CA PRO A 57 9.80 6.69 -12.02
C PRO A 57 11.20 6.13 -11.78
N ILE A 58 11.60 6.00 -10.51
CA ILE A 58 12.91 5.46 -10.15
C ILE A 58 12.95 3.95 -10.42
N ALA A 59 11.92 3.22 -9.97
CA ALA A 59 11.83 1.78 -10.19
C ALA A 59 11.86 1.42 -11.68
N LEU A 60 11.20 2.22 -12.52
CA LEU A 60 11.22 2.07 -13.97
C LEU A 60 12.61 2.37 -14.56
N ALA A 61 13.22 3.51 -14.18
CA ALA A 61 14.52 3.92 -14.69
C ALA A 61 15.64 2.91 -14.40
N TYR A 62 15.57 2.23 -13.25
CA TYR A 62 16.53 1.21 -12.83
C TYR A 62 16.06 -0.23 -13.12
N GLY A 63 14.92 -0.43 -13.78
CA GLY A 63 14.41 -1.74 -14.16
C GLY A 63 14.12 -2.67 -12.99
N LEU A 64 13.64 -2.13 -11.86
CA LEU A 64 13.47 -2.88 -10.60
C LEU A 64 12.27 -3.86 -10.61
N SER A 65 11.54 -3.95 -11.70
CA SER A 65 10.53 -5.01 -11.87
C SER A 65 11.14 -6.42 -11.84
N ARG A 66 12.44 -6.51 -12.17
CA ARG A 66 13.24 -7.73 -12.05
C ARG A 66 14.67 -7.36 -11.67
N TYR A 67 15.13 -7.84 -10.53
CA TYR A 67 16.53 -7.69 -10.14
C TYR A 67 17.42 -8.61 -11.00
N ARG A 68 18.56 -8.09 -11.47
CA ARG A 68 19.50 -8.80 -12.36
C ARG A 68 20.95 -8.70 -11.88
N ASP A 69 21.37 -7.52 -11.44
CA ASP A 69 22.78 -7.24 -11.15
C ASP A 69 22.96 -6.05 -10.19
N TYR A 70 24.24 -5.79 -9.90
CA TYR A 70 24.65 -4.73 -8.95
C TYR A 70 24.37 -3.32 -9.44
N ASP A 71 24.20 -3.08 -10.73
CA ASP A 71 23.96 -1.73 -11.27
C ASP A 71 22.59 -1.19 -10.81
N GLN A 72 21.69 -2.09 -10.42
CA GLN A 72 20.37 -1.75 -9.87
C GLN A 72 20.38 -1.33 -8.39
N LEU A 73 21.49 -1.56 -7.65
CA LEU A 73 21.53 -1.29 -6.19
C LEU A 73 21.30 0.19 -5.85
N ILE A 74 21.75 1.10 -6.70
CA ILE A 74 21.45 2.53 -6.53
C ILE A 74 19.95 2.79 -6.67
N GLY A 75 19.30 2.15 -7.64
CA GLY A 75 17.84 2.21 -7.81
C GLY A 75 17.08 1.66 -6.61
N VAL A 76 17.55 0.53 -6.04
CA VAL A 76 17.02 -0.04 -4.78
C VAL A 76 17.09 0.99 -3.66
N SER A 77 18.26 1.61 -3.46
CA SER A 77 18.48 2.60 -2.41
C SER A 77 17.60 3.83 -2.59
N LEU A 78 17.56 4.39 -3.80
CA LEU A 78 16.78 5.58 -4.11
C LEU A 78 15.27 5.32 -3.98
N THR A 79 14.79 4.18 -4.47
CA THR A 79 13.36 3.80 -4.37
C THR A 79 12.94 3.72 -2.91
N SER A 80 13.72 3.03 -2.07
CA SER A 80 13.41 2.90 -0.66
C SER A 80 13.49 4.26 0.07
N ALA A 81 14.46 5.12 -0.28
CA ALA A 81 14.59 6.44 0.32
C ALA A 81 13.40 7.36 0.01
N VAL A 82 12.94 7.41 -1.24
CA VAL A 82 11.79 8.28 -1.61
C VAL A 82 10.46 7.75 -1.05
N LEU A 83 10.33 6.43 -0.86
CA LEU A 83 9.18 5.84 -0.19
C LEU A 83 9.15 6.17 1.30
N ASN A 84 10.29 6.12 1.99
CA ASN A 84 10.41 6.61 3.36
C ASN A 84 10.06 8.09 3.46
N TYR A 85 10.50 8.91 2.50
CA TYR A 85 10.17 10.34 2.47
C TYR A 85 8.67 10.57 2.30
N LEU A 86 8.01 9.84 1.39
CA LEU A 86 6.55 9.91 1.22
C LEU A 86 5.83 9.47 2.50
N SER A 87 6.25 8.36 3.11
CA SER A 87 5.70 7.86 4.37
C SER A 87 5.80 8.91 5.49
N MET A 88 6.95 9.60 5.59
CA MET A 88 7.14 10.70 6.54
C MET A 88 6.15 11.84 6.27
N LYS A 89 5.96 12.27 5.01
CA LYS A 89 4.99 13.33 4.65
C LYS A 89 3.57 12.95 5.07
N ILE A 90 3.13 11.73 4.77
CA ILE A 90 1.81 11.22 5.17
C ILE A 90 1.68 11.22 6.69
N THR A 91 2.69 10.70 7.40
CA THR A 91 2.72 10.66 8.88
C THR A 91 2.56 12.05 9.47
N LEU A 92 3.34 13.04 9.01
CA LEU A 92 3.27 14.41 9.52
C LEU A 92 1.91 15.06 9.24
N THR A 93 1.35 14.86 8.05
CA THR A 93 0.02 15.35 7.69
C THR A 93 -1.06 14.76 8.60
N LEU A 94 -1.07 13.45 8.82
CA LEU A 94 -2.06 12.77 9.65
C LEU A 94 -1.87 13.09 11.14
N ALA A 95 -0.63 13.19 11.62
CA ALA A 95 -0.32 13.58 12.99
C ALA A 95 -0.79 15.02 13.29
N SER A 96 -0.68 15.95 12.34
CA SER A 96 -1.12 17.34 12.50
C SER A 96 -2.63 17.50 12.76
N ILE A 97 -3.40 16.46 12.49
CA ILE A 97 -4.85 16.40 12.73
C ILE A 97 -5.23 15.41 13.84
N GLY A 98 -4.24 14.97 14.64
CA GLY A 98 -4.45 14.19 15.85
C GLY A 98 -4.54 12.68 15.67
N LEU A 99 -4.05 12.13 14.52
CA LEU A 99 -3.92 10.69 14.34
C LEU A 99 -2.52 10.23 14.73
N SER A 100 -2.43 9.22 15.58
CA SER A 100 -1.16 8.58 15.97
C SER A 100 -0.76 7.55 14.95
N ILE A 101 0.04 7.95 13.96
CA ILE A 101 0.55 7.05 12.92
C ILE A 101 1.89 6.46 13.37
N TYR A 102 2.03 5.14 13.25
CA TYR A 102 3.30 4.44 13.48
C TYR A 102 3.83 3.90 12.14
N PRO A 103 4.76 4.62 11.49
CA PRO A 103 5.30 4.19 10.20
C PRO A 103 6.23 2.99 10.39
N LEU A 104 5.98 1.94 9.63
CA LEU A 104 6.78 0.72 9.58
C LEU A 104 7.44 0.62 8.21
N ARG A 105 8.77 0.53 8.19
CA ARG A 105 9.51 0.34 6.96
C ARG A 105 9.29 -1.08 6.45
N THR A 106 8.59 -1.22 5.35
CA THR A 106 8.19 -2.53 4.78
C THR A 106 9.42 -3.37 4.43
N GLY A 107 10.45 -2.78 3.82
CA GLY A 107 11.70 -3.47 3.49
C GLY A 107 12.50 -4.01 4.69
N SER A 108 12.11 -3.64 5.92
CA SER A 108 12.74 -4.18 7.14
C SER A 108 11.93 -5.30 7.79
N ILE A 109 10.67 -5.48 7.38
CA ILE A 109 9.75 -6.43 8.03
C ILE A 109 9.12 -7.42 7.07
N TYR A 110 9.36 -7.27 5.77
CA TYR A 110 8.94 -8.21 4.73
C TYR A 110 10.13 -8.70 3.91
N VAL A 111 10.04 -9.93 3.45
CA VAL A 111 10.88 -10.51 2.40
C VAL A 111 9.99 -11.25 1.40
N ILE A 112 10.48 -11.47 0.19
CA ILE A 112 9.85 -12.37 -0.78
C ILE A 112 10.62 -13.69 -0.77
N LYS A 113 9.92 -14.79 -0.51
CA LYS A 113 10.42 -16.16 -0.61
C LYS A 113 9.49 -17.01 -1.45
N ASP A 114 10.04 -17.81 -2.34
CA ASP A 114 9.25 -18.62 -3.27
C ASP A 114 8.17 -17.79 -3.99
N GLY A 115 8.50 -16.55 -4.36
CA GLY A 115 7.58 -15.61 -5.01
C GLY A 115 6.45 -15.08 -4.12
N LYS A 116 6.48 -15.30 -2.81
CA LYS A 116 5.41 -14.90 -1.88
C LYS A 116 5.92 -13.95 -0.79
N PRO A 117 5.08 -12.98 -0.36
CA PRO A 117 5.39 -12.15 0.79
C PRO A 117 5.49 -12.96 2.10
N HIS A 118 6.57 -12.74 2.84
CA HIS A 118 6.75 -13.27 4.18
C HIS A 118 6.97 -12.13 5.16
N LEU A 119 6.03 -11.99 6.11
CA LEU A 119 6.13 -11.05 7.22
C LEU A 119 7.08 -11.63 8.27
N LEU A 120 8.18 -10.93 8.55
CA LEU A 120 9.22 -11.33 9.49
C LEU A 120 8.83 -11.09 10.95
N ILE A 121 7.99 -10.09 11.20
CA ILE A 121 7.39 -9.84 12.50
C ILE A 121 6.08 -10.61 12.63
N GLY A 122 5.75 -11.08 13.82
CA GLY A 122 4.44 -11.71 14.03
C GLY A 122 3.29 -10.71 13.80
N PRO A 123 2.13 -11.13 13.26
CA PRO A 123 0.97 -10.26 13.10
C PRO A 123 0.49 -9.69 14.44
N THR A 124 0.78 -10.34 15.55
CA THR A 124 0.56 -9.86 16.92
C THR A 124 1.24 -8.52 17.18
N HIS A 125 2.41 -8.26 16.60
CA HIS A 125 3.10 -6.98 16.76
C HIS A 125 2.29 -5.80 16.20
N LEU A 126 1.63 -5.99 15.05
CA LEU A 126 0.72 -4.98 14.49
C LEU A 126 -0.50 -4.79 15.39
N MET A 127 -1.03 -5.85 15.96
CA MET A 127 -2.17 -5.78 16.88
C MET A 127 -1.79 -5.08 18.19
N GLU A 128 -0.60 -5.30 18.72
CA GLU A 128 -0.08 -4.58 19.89
C GLU A 128 0.01 -3.06 19.66
N LEU A 129 0.43 -2.62 18.47
CA LEU A 129 0.42 -1.20 18.11
C LEU A 129 -1.00 -0.65 18.09
N ILE A 130 -1.94 -1.39 17.52
CA ILE A 130 -3.36 -1.02 17.45
C ILE A 130 -3.97 -0.91 18.84
N GLU A 131 -3.67 -1.83 19.73
CA GLU A 131 -4.14 -1.83 21.12
C GLU A 131 -3.62 -0.62 21.92
N ARG A 132 -2.45 -0.09 21.53
CA ARG A 132 -1.89 1.16 22.08
C ARG A 132 -2.44 2.42 21.41
N ASN A 133 -3.55 2.31 20.69
CA ASN A 133 -4.20 3.41 19.98
C ASN A 133 -3.29 4.09 18.95
N THR A 134 -2.41 3.32 18.29
CA THR A 134 -1.67 3.77 17.12
C THR A 134 -2.23 3.15 15.85
N ILE A 135 -1.95 3.77 14.73
CA ILE A 135 -2.30 3.28 13.39
C ILE A 135 -1.01 2.84 12.72
N PRO A 136 -0.72 1.52 12.60
CA PRO A 136 0.41 1.05 11.83
C PRO A 136 0.26 1.49 10.38
N MET A 137 1.33 2.00 9.77
CA MET A 137 1.35 2.37 8.36
C MET A 137 2.54 1.72 7.66
N LEU A 138 2.24 0.93 6.63
CA LEU A 138 3.18 0.26 5.74
C LEU A 138 3.10 0.88 4.34
N TYR A 139 3.94 0.41 3.43
CA TYR A 139 3.94 0.85 2.03
C TYR A 139 4.59 -0.17 1.12
N GLY A 140 4.21 -0.15 -0.17
CA GLY A 140 4.94 -0.93 -1.18
C GLY A 140 6.40 -0.48 -1.22
N ASP A 141 7.36 -1.42 -1.18
CA ASP A 141 8.78 -1.13 -1.02
C ASP A 141 9.64 -2.11 -1.82
N VAL A 142 10.94 -1.88 -1.88
CA VAL A 142 11.92 -2.86 -2.31
C VAL A 142 12.32 -3.69 -1.11
N VAL A 143 12.25 -5.02 -1.26
CA VAL A 143 12.51 -5.99 -0.20
C VAL A 143 13.54 -7.02 -0.67
N ILE A 144 14.18 -7.69 0.27
CA ILE A 144 15.04 -8.83 -0.01
C ILE A 144 14.19 -9.97 -0.60
N SER A 145 14.71 -10.64 -1.62
CA SER A 145 14.10 -11.82 -2.24
C SER A 145 15.15 -12.90 -2.51
N ASP A 146 14.70 -14.08 -2.92
CA ASP A 146 15.58 -15.21 -3.24
C ASP A 146 16.62 -14.85 -4.32
N ASP A 147 16.25 -14.01 -5.29
CA ASP A 147 17.12 -13.53 -6.38
C ASP A 147 17.84 -12.21 -6.04
N GLY A 148 17.83 -11.77 -4.80
CA GLY A 148 18.44 -10.51 -4.32
C GLY A 148 17.43 -9.49 -3.87
N PHE A 149 16.78 -8.76 -4.78
CA PHE A 149 15.74 -7.77 -4.45
C PHE A 149 14.50 -7.94 -5.32
N SER A 150 13.36 -7.59 -4.74
CA SER A 150 12.07 -7.57 -5.43
C SER A 150 11.20 -6.41 -4.92
N ILE A 151 10.20 -6.02 -5.69
CA ILE A 151 9.20 -5.05 -5.25
C ILE A 151 8.04 -5.81 -4.63
N ILE A 152 7.70 -5.46 -3.39
CA ILE A 152 6.41 -5.83 -2.80
C ILE A 152 5.45 -4.67 -3.01
N SER A 153 4.33 -4.92 -3.65
CA SER A 153 3.30 -3.89 -3.86
C SER A 153 2.45 -3.67 -2.62
N GLY A 154 1.78 -2.52 -2.54
CA GLY A 154 0.77 -2.30 -1.50
C GLY A 154 -0.40 -3.28 -1.59
N ASP A 155 -0.69 -3.83 -2.77
CA ASP A 155 -1.73 -4.85 -2.97
C ASP A 155 -1.31 -6.19 -2.37
N ASP A 156 -0.06 -6.61 -2.56
CA ASP A 156 0.49 -7.83 -1.94
C ASP A 156 0.41 -7.76 -0.41
N ILE A 157 0.75 -6.60 0.16
CA ILE A 157 0.65 -6.37 1.61
C ILE A 157 -0.81 -6.41 2.08
N MET A 158 -1.74 -5.81 1.31
CA MET A 158 -3.18 -5.88 1.61
C MET A 158 -3.69 -7.32 1.64
N LEU A 159 -3.29 -8.13 0.66
CA LEU A 159 -3.69 -9.55 0.56
C LEU A 159 -3.08 -10.36 1.72
N ASP A 160 -1.80 -10.20 2.00
CA ASP A 160 -1.12 -10.92 3.08
C ASP A 160 -1.73 -10.57 4.45
N LEU A 161 -1.81 -9.29 4.80
CA LEU A 161 -2.39 -8.85 6.07
C LEU A 161 -3.90 -9.15 6.16
N GLY A 162 -4.63 -9.03 5.05
CA GLY A 162 -6.04 -9.38 4.97
C GLY A 162 -6.29 -10.85 5.32
N SER A 163 -5.45 -11.75 4.80
CA SER A 163 -5.54 -13.18 5.07
C SER A 163 -5.21 -13.54 6.53
N ARG A 164 -4.20 -12.86 7.12
CA ARG A 164 -3.71 -13.12 8.49
C ARG A 164 -4.60 -12.52 9.58
N LEU A 165 -5.03 -11.27 9.38
CA LEU A 165 -5.73 -10.49 10.41
C LEU A 165 -7.24 -10.53 10.28
N ARG A 166 -7.77 -10.97 9.14
CA ARG A 166 -9.21 -11.08 8.85
C ARG A 166 -9.97 -9.82 9.27
N PRO A 167 -9.65 -8.65 8.70
CA PRO A 167 -10.27 -7.39 9.07
C PRO A 167 -11.77 -7.39 8.75
N SER A 168 -12.52 -6.50 9.41
CA SER A 168 -13.94 -6.29 9.11
C SER A 168 -14.17 -5.73 7.70
N ALA A 169 -13.19 -4.99 7.18
CA ALA A 169 -13.18 -4.47 5.81
C ALA A 169 -11.75 -4.24 5.31
N SER A 170 -11.56 -4.42 4.01
CA SER A 170 -10.37 -4.01 3.25
C SER A 170 -10.80 -2.96 2.23
N ILE A 171 -10.24 -1.75 2.32
CA ILE A 171 -10.64 -0.61 1.50
C ILE A 171 -9.46 -0.20 0.62
N PHE A 172 -9.71 -0.10 -0.69
CA PHE A 172 -8.74 0.38 -1.68
C PHE A 172 -9.17 1.75 -2.17
N LEU A 173 -8.39 2.79 -1.85
CA LEU A 173 -8.58 4.14 -2.37
C LEU A 173 -7.72 4.31 -3.62
N THR A 174 -8.37 4.56 -4.74
CA THR A 174 -7.76 4.64 -6.07
C THR A 174 -8.40 5.77 -6.87
N ASP A 175 -7.78 6.15 -7.96
CA ASP A 175 -8.27 7.14 -8.93
C ASP A 175 -9.17 6.53 -10.02
N VAL A 176 -9.35 5.20 -10.01
CA VAL A 176 -10.28 4.52 -10.91
C VAL A 176 -11.61 4.23 -10.21
N PRO A 177 -12.73 4.16 -10.94
CA PRO A 177 -14.06 4.04 -10.35
C PRO A 177 -14.34 2.68 -9.69
N GLY A 178 -13.48 1.68 -9.90
CA GLY A 178 -13.63 0.33 -9.33
C GLY A 178 -13.05 -0.74 -10.25
N ILE A 179 -13.42 -1.97 -9.99
CA ILE A 179 -13.08 -3.12 -10.84
C ILE A 179 -13.98 -3.06 -12.09
N LEU A 180 -13.37 -3.24 -13.26
CA LEU A 180 -14.09 -3.20 -14.53
C LEU A 180 -14.23 -4.62 -15.10
N ASP A 181 -15.33 -4.86 -15.83
CA ASP A 181 -15.51 -6.06 -16.65
C ASP A 181 -14.74 -5.94 -17.98
N ALA A 182 -14.77 -6.98 -18.80
CA ALA A 182 -14.14 -7.01 -20.11
C ALA A 182 -14.65 -5.90 -21.09
N ASN A 183 -15.82 -5.34 -20.83
CA ASN A 183 -16.45 -4.30 -21.63
C ASN A 183 -16.19 -2.90 -21.07
N GLY A 184 -15.44 -2.78 -19.96
CA GLY A 184 -15.16 -1.50 -19.31
C GLY A 184 -16.23 -1.01 -18.35
N ASN A 185 -17.23 -1.82 -17.99
CA ASN A 185 -18.27 -1.45 -17.04
C ASN A 185 -17.81 -1.71 -15.61
N ILE A 186 -18.27 -0.88 -14.67
CA ILE A 186 -17.95 -1.04 -13.25
C ILE A 186 -18.66 -2.26 -12.67
N ILE A 187 -17.90 -3.21 -12.13
CA ILE A 187 -18.43 -4.32 -11.36
C ILE A 187 -18.73 -3.83 -9.95
N ARG A 188 -19.99 -3.60 -9.64
CA ARG A 188 -20.42 -3.08 -8.34
C ARG A 188 -20.29 -4.07 -7.20
N ARG A 189 -20.35 -5.37 -7.49
CA ARG A 189 -20.27 -6.43 -6.50
C ARG A 189 -19.67 -7.69 -7.10
N LEU A 190 -18.57 -8.15 -6.49
CA LEU A 190 -17.97 -9.45 -6.75
C LEU A 190 -18.23 -10.36 -5.56
N THR A 191 -18.60 -11.60 -5.83
CA THR A 191 -18.71 -12.65 -4.83
C THR A 191 -17.65 -13.71 -5.10
N ARG A 192 -17.32 -14.53 -4.10
CA ARG A 192 -16.34 -15.62 -4.27
C ARG A 192 -16.71 -16.57 -5.41
N SER A 193 -18.00 -16.81 -5.64
CA SER A 193 -18.50 -17.65 -6.74
C SER A 193 -18.37 -16.97 -8.10
N SER A 194 -18.45 -15.64 -8.19
CA SER A 194 -18.30 -14.93 -9.45
C SER A 194 -16.84 -14.77 -9.90
N VAL A 195 -15.88 -14.80 -8.96
CA VAL A 195 -14.43 -14.69 -9.26
C VAL A 195 -13.88 -16.00 -9.86
N ILE A 196 -14.54 -17.14 -9.63
CA ILE A 196 -14.10 -18.44 -10.14
C ILE A 196 -14.25 -18.54 -11.68
N ASN A 197 -15.08 -17.72 -12.28
CA ASN A 197 -15.19 -17.58 -13.73
C ASN A 197 -14.21 -16.50 -14.25
N GLU A 198 -12.92 -16.80 -14.15
CA GLU A 198 -11.77 -15.89 -14.41
C GLU A 198 -11.74 -15.23 -15.80
N ARG A 199 -12.68 -15.51 -16.69
CA ARG A 199 -12.71 -14.95 -18.05
C ARG A 199 -13.22 -13.50 -18.13
N ASP A 200 -13.82 -12.99 -17.06
CA ASP A 200 -14.52 -11.70 -17.07
C ASP A 200 -13.86 -10.61 -16.22
N VAL A 201 -12.74 -10.90 -15.56
CA VAL A 201 -12.01 -9.90 -14.75
C VAL A 201 -10.72 -9.52 -15.47
N HIS A 202 -10.72 -8.39 -16.16
CA HIS A 202 -9.48 -7.78 -16.63
C HIS A 202 -8.79 -7.10 -15.46
N HIS A 203 -7.61 -7.58 -15.09
CA HIS A 203 -6.63 -6.77 -14.38
C HIS A 203 -6.29 -5.59 -15.30
N ILE A 204 -6.85 -4.43 -15.00
CA ILE A 204 -6.26 -3.20 -15.51
C ILE A 204 -4.98 -3.03 -14.71
N ASP A 205 -3.87 -3.35 -15.33
CA ASP A 205 -2.55 -3.04 -14.81
C ASP A 205 -2.44 -1.51 -14.76
N VAL A 206 -2.78 -0.92 -13.60
CA VAL A 206 -2.69 0.53 -13.36
C VAL A 206 -1.23 0.96 -13.23
N THR A 207 -0.30 0.06 -13.42
CA THR A 207 1.10 0.33 -13.71
C THR A 207 1.26 0.75 -15.17
N GLY A 208 0.24 1.38 -15.75
CA GLY A 208 0.26 1.95 -17.08
C GLY A 208 1.41 2.92 -17.24
N GLY A 209 2.54 2.37 -17.59
CA GLY A 209 3.59 3.00 -18.29
C GLY A 209 3.59 2.41 -19.70
N SER A 210 2.92 3.01 -20.62
CA SER A 210 3.36 3.05 -22.03
C SER A 210 4.13 4.32 -22.22
#